data_be0be7f7f64b84f0b281388e6ba58527
#
_entry.id   be0be7f7f64b84f0b281388e6ba58527
#
_cell.length_a   1.000
_cell.length_b   1.000
_cell.length_c   1.000
_cell.angle_alpha   90.00
_cell.angle_beta   90.00
_cell.angle_gamma   90.00
#
_symmetry.space_group_name_H-M   'P 1'
#
loop_
_entity.id
_entity.type
_entity.pdbx_description
1 polymer ?
#
loop_
_entity_poly.entity_id
_entity_poly.type
_entity_poly.pdbx_seq_one_letter_code
_entity_poly.pdbx_strand_id
1 'polypeptide(L)'
;MIYIVVLNWNGAIDTINCVKSLMDLNVSDYKIIIVDNCSMDNSYDTIKENLNSLYIADKSIIEVKYEDRNKYKTLEHDKIILIQSPQNNGYASGNNIGIEFALNQENMKYVWVLNNDTEVDKEALTHLISKCDSDKSIGICGSRLVYFADREMQQGLGGVHNKWLCTTKNYEMGRLVSKKYDDEVISNDIDYIIGASMFFSRECLETVGLMNEEYFLYYEELDICLRAKAKNFKLGICSESLVYHKIGASTDGGKSMMADLCSIKNRLVITERFYPQYYWTVWLSLFVVAFNRARRGEFNKMKRCLNVMFNFKRNKGSKCH
;
A
#
# COMPACT_ATOMS: atom_id res chain seq x y z
N MET A 1 5.29 9.98 17.82
CA MET A 1 5.18 10.62 16.49
C MET A 1 4.72 9.59 15.47
N ILE A 2 3.79 9.93 14.61
CA ILE A 2 3.32 9.12 13.47
C ILE A 2 3.84 9.76 12.19
N TYR A 3 4.28 8.93 11.24
CA TYR A 3 4.67 9.37 9.91
C TYR A 3 3.71 8.80 8.88
N ILE A 4 3.08 9.66 8.07
CA ILE A 4 2.12 9.27 7.04
C ILE A 4 2.84 9.36 5.71
N VAL A 5 3.00 8.24 5.02
CA VAL A 5 3.67 8.14 3.72
C VAL A 5 2.62 8.14 2.62
N VAL A 6 2.69 9.10 1.71
CA VAL A 6 1.83 9.23 0.54
C VAL A 6 2.69 9.14 -0.72
N LEU A 7 2.47 8.11 -1.52
CA LEU A 7 3.23 7.89 -2.76
C LEU A 7 2.51 8.52 -3.94
N ASN A 8 3.18 9.47 -4.61
CA ASN A 8 2.70 10.07 -5.86
C ASN A 8 3.39 9.48 -7.08
N TRP A 9 2.64 9.24 -8.13
CA TRP A 9 3.14 9.03 -9.50
C TRP A 9 2.12 9.52 -10.51
N ASN A 10 2.43 10.64 -11.20
CA ASN A 10 1.57 11.29 -12.20
C ASN A 10 0.13 11.57 -11.69
N GLY A 11 0.00 11.97 -10.42
CA GLY A 11 -1.30 12.11 -9.74
C GLY A 11 -1.35 13.29 -8.76
N ALA A 12 -0.81 14.46 -9.17
CA ALA A 12 -0.69 15.63 -8.30
C ALA A 12 -2.00 16.03 -7.61
N ILE A 13 -3.11 16.07 -8.35
CA ILE A 13 -4.41 16.52 -7.82
C ILE A 13 -4.93 15.56 -6.74
N ASP A 14 -4.81 14.25 -6.96
CA ASP A 14 -5.20 13.27 -5.96
C ASP A 14 -4.32 13.37 -4.72
N THR A 15 -3.00 13.52 -4.91
CA THR A 15 -2.05 13.72 -3.80
C THR A 15 -2.38 14.97 -2.98
N ILE A 16 -2.68 16.09 -3.62
CA ILE A 16 -3.08 17.33 -2.95
C ILE A 16 -4.36 17.15 -2.14
N ASN A 17 -5.38 16.48 -2.70
CA ASN A 17 -6.63 16.21 -2.01
C ASN A 17 -6.46 15.24 -0.84
N CYS A 18 -5.64 14.20 -1.00
CA CYS A 18 -5.26 13.31 0.09
C CYS A 18 -4.61 14.10 1.23
N VAL A 19 -3.60 14.92 0.93
CA VAL A 19 -2.90 15.75 1.94
C VAL A 19 -3.86 16.72 2.62
N LYS A 20 -4.80 17.33 1.90
CA LYS A 20 -5.83 18.19 2.50
C LYS A 20 -6.65 17.43 3.54
N SER A 21 -7.13 16.23 3.21
CA SER A 21 -7.90 15.42 4.18
C SER A 21 -7.05 15.00 5.40
N LEU A 22 -5.75 14.78 5.21
CA LEU A 22 -4.82 14.50 6.31
C LEU A 22 -4.62 15.72 7.23
N MET A 23 -4.69 16.92 6.70
CA MET A 23 -4.55 18.15 7.50
C MET A 23 -5.76 18.41 8.40
N ASP A 24 -6.91 17.79 8.12
CA ASP A 24 -8.15 17.88 8.90
C ASP A 24 -8.23 16.82 10.00
N LEU A 25 -7.21 15.98 10.18
CA LEU A 25 -7.18 14.96 11.23
C LEU A 25 -7.23 15.58 12.63
N ASN A 26 -8.03 14.98 13.52
CA ASN A 26 -8.19 15.39 14.94
C ASN A 26 -6.98 15.04 15.83
N VAL A 27 -5.89 14.58 15.27
CA VAL A 27 -4.60 14.30 15.92
C VAL A 27 -3.58 15.29 15.41
N SER A 28 -2.72 15.84 16.28
CA SER A 28 -1.67 16.80 15.90
C SER A 28 -0.28 16.15 15.76
N ASP A 29 -0.03 15.04 16.48
CA ASP A 29 1.30 14.42 16.59
C ASP A 29 1.60 13.49 15.39
N TYR A 30 1.61 14.07 14.18
CA TYR A 30 2.01 13.37 12.94
C TYR A 30 2.73 14.30 11.97
N LYS A 31 3.48 13.68 11.05
CA LYS A 31 4.13 14.32 9.90
C LYS A 31 3.76 13.58 8.62
N ILE A 32 3.68 14.30 7.50
CA ILE A 32 3.35 13.75 6.18
C ILE A 32 4.63 13.70 5.35
N ILE A 33 4.92 12.53 4.78
CA ILE A 33 6.02 12.32 3.83
C ILE A 33 5.38 12.06 2.47
N ILE A 34 5.55 12.97 1.54
CA ILE A 34 5.14 12.79 0.16
C ILE A 34 6.36 12.31 -0.63
N VAL A 35 6.24 11.15 -1.24
CA VAL A 35 7.27 10.61 -2.13
C VAL A 35 6.78 10.71 -3.55
N ASP A 36 7.40 11.56 -4.36
CA ASP A 36 7.17 11.55 -5.81
C ASP A 36 8.03 10.47 -6.45
N ASN A 37 7.39 9.46 -7.03
CA ASN A 37 8.05 8.28 -7.58
C ASN A 37 8.56 8.52 -9.02
N CYS A 38 9.30 9.59 -9.23
CA CYS A 38 9.82 10.02 -10.53
C CYS A 38 8.67 10.23 -11.54
N SER A 39 7.71 11.10 -11.19
CA SER A 39 6.65 11.49 -12.11
C SER A 39 7.20 12.10 -13.40
N MET A 40 6.58 11.76 -14.52
CA MET A 40 6.98 12.22 -15.86
C MET A 40 6.17 13.44 -16.32
N ASP A 41 5.16 13.83 -15.55
CA ASP A 41 4.38 15.04 -15.71
C ASP A 41 4.87 16.14 -14.73
N ASN A 42 4.15 17.22 -14.60
CA ASN A 42 4.52 18.32 -13.69
C ASN A 42 4.04 18.07 -12.23
N SER A 43 3.83 16.83 -11.81
CA SER A 43 3.23 16.51 -10.51
C SER A 43 4.05 17.04 -9.33
N TYR A 44 5.38 16.89 -9.36
CA TYR A 44 6.25 17.31 -8.27
C TYR A 44 6.12 18.81 -7.98
N ASP A 45 6.29 19.65 -9.02
CA ASP A 45 6.20 21.11 -8.88
C ASP A 45 4.76 21.54 -8.55
N THR A 46 3.75 20.91 -9.16
CA THR A 46 2.34 21.18 -8.88
C THR A 46 2.00 20.90 -7.41
N ILE A 47 2.45 19.79 -6.84
CA ILE A 47 2.27 19.48 -5.42
C ILE A 47 2.94 20.54 -4.55
N LYS A 48 4.20 20.83 -4.82
CA LYS A 48 4.99 21.81 -4.08
C LYS A 48 4.34 23.19 -4.06
N GLU A 49 3.97 23.72 -5.22
CA GLU A 49 3.37 25.05 -5.37
C GLU A 49 2.00 25.13 -4.66
N ASN A 50 1.14 24.14 -4.87
CA ASN A 50 -0.20 24.12 -4.25
C ASN A 50 -0.12 24.03 -2.72
N LEU A 51 0.72 23.14 -2.19
CA LEU A 51 0.84 22.99 -0.75
C LEU A 51 1.47 24.23 -0.10
N ASN A 52 2.46 24.87 -0.73
CA ASN A 52 3.03 26.13 -0.26
C ASN A 52 1.97 27.24 -0.21
N SER A 53 1.08 27.33 -1.20
CA SER A 53 0.01 28.32 -1.24
C SER A 53 -1.08 28.14 -0.17
N LEU A 54 -1.31 26.88 0.28
CA LEU A 54 -2.33 26.55 1.24
C LEU A 54 -1.89 26.80 2.71
N TYR A 55 -0.57 26.86 2.99
CA TYR A 55 -0.04 26.81 4.36
C TYR A 55 0.91 27.97 4.70
N ILE A 56 0.50 29.20 4.39
CA ILE A 56 1.29 30.44 4.48
C ILE A 56 1.75 30.81 5.92
N ALA A 57 1.16 30.29 7.00
CA ALA A 57 1.38 30.91 8.32
C ALA A 57 2.24 30.07 9.29
N ASP A 58 2.17 28.72 9.32
CA ASP A 58 2.83 27.96 10.42
C ASP A 58 3.30 26.54 10.08
N LYS A 59 3.23 26.10 8.82
CA LYS A 59 3.56 24.70 8.48
C LYS A 59 4.52 24.66 7.31
N SER A 60 5.78 24.39 7.61
CA SER A 60 6.82 24.32 6.57
C SER A 60 6.73 23.05 5.76
N ILE A 61 6.76 23.20 4.44
CA ILE A 61 7.08 22.12 3.52
C ILE A 61 8.60 22.09 3.39
N ILE A 62 9.18 20.95 3.69
CA ILE A 62 10.61 20.73 3.57
C ILE A 62 10.88 19.82 2.40
N GLU A 63 11.68 20.28 1.46
CA GLU A 63 12.22 19.42 0.40
C GLU A 63 13.48 18.73 0.90
N VAL A 64 13.45 17.40 0.87
CA VAL A 64 14.59 16.57 1.25
C VAL A 64 15.11 15.86 0.01
N LYS A 65 16.39 16.08 -0.33
CA LYS A 65 17.02 15.36 -1.44
C LYS A 65 17.05 13.85 -1.13
N TYR A 66 16.84 13.05 -2.16
CA TYR A 66 16.84 11.59 -2.02
C TYR A 66 18.11 11.06 -1.33
N GLU A 67 19.29 11.62 -1.68
CA GLU A 67 20.59 11.25 -1.14
C GLU A 67 20.74 11.58 0.36
N ASP A 68 20.04 12.62 0.82
CA ASP A 68 20.13 13.11 2.21
C ASP A 68 19.02 12.54 3.12
N ARG A 69 18.06 11.79 2.58
CA ARG A 69 16.87 11.31 3.30
C ARG A 69 17.19 10.54 4.59
N ASN A 70 18.28 9.79 4.60
CA ASN A 70 18.67 8.99 5.76
C ASN A 70 19.41 9.80 6.85
N LYS A 71 19.83 11.01 6.53
CA LYS A 71 20.56 11.90 7.46
C LYS A 71 19.67 13.01 8.02
N TYR A 72 18.59 13.35 7.31
CA TYR A 72 17.72 14.44 7.70
C TYR A 72 16.95 14.07 8.98
N LYS A 73 17.00 14.97 9.96
CA LYS A 73 16.21 14.88 11.20
C LYS A 73 15.12 15.94 11.14
N THR A 74 13.87 15.51 11.33
CA THR A 74 12.73 16.41 11.28
C THR A 74 12.72 17.34 12.49
N LEU A 75 12.46 18.61 12.26
CA LEU A 75 12.25 19.61 13.29
C LEU A 75 10.77 19.61 13.72
N GLU A 76 10.46 20.21 14.87
CA GLU A 76 9.10 20.22 15.40
C GLU A 76 8.11 20.86 14.43
N HIS A 77 8.48 21.92 13.76
CA HIS A 77 7.65 22.66 12.80
C HIS A 77 7.56 22.00 11.41
N ASP A 78 8.41 21.01 11.08
CA ASP A 78 8.34 20.30 9.81
C ASP A 78 7.05 19.45 9.78
N LYS A 79 6.05 19.86 9.02
CA LYS A 79 4.77 19.13 8.94
C LYS A 79 4.70 18.24 7.70
N ILE A 80 5.22 18.72 6.57
CA ILE A 80 5.19 18.03 5.29
C ILE A 80 6.62 17.91 4.77
N ILE A 81 7.03 16.71 4.45
CA ILE A 81 8.32 16.37 3.85
C ILE A 81 8.08 15.92 2.42
N LEU A 82 8.73 16.56 1.44
CA LEU A 82 8.64 16.21 0.04
C LEU A 82 9.96 15.62 -0.43
N ILE A 83 9.92 14.39 -0.97
CA ILE A 83 11.09 13.66 -1.47
C ILE A 83 10.81 13.22 -2.89
N GLN A 84 11.72 13.49 -3.83
CA GLN A 84 11.63 12.97 -5.19
C GLN A 84 12.53 11.74 -5.35
N SER A 85 11.98 10.63 -5.81
CA SER A 85 12.74 9.44 -6.19
C SER A 85 13.49 9.69 -7.51
N PRO A 86 14.73 9.23 -7.67
CA PRO A 86 15.47 9.36 -8.91
C PRO A 86 14.91 8.50 -10.06
N GLN A 87 14.10 7.48 -9.72
CA GLN A 87 13.50 6.58 -10.70
C GLN A 87 12.23 5.91 -10.14
N ASN A 88 11.31 5.50 -11.02
CA ASN A 88 10.15 4.72 -10.65
C ASN A 88 10.48 3.21 -10.65
N ASN A 89 10.71 2.66 -9.48
CA ASN A 89 10.92 1.22 -9.25
C ASN A 89 9.67 0.49 -8.74
N GLY A 90 8.50 1.10 -8.87
CA GLY A 90 7.22 0.53 -8.46
C GLY A 90 6.74 0.97 -7.08
N TYR A 91 5.61 0.40 -6.67
CA TYR A 91 4.88 0.79 -5.47
C TYR A 91 5.68 0.54 -4.17
N ALA A 92 6.25 -0.66 -4.03
CA ALA A 92 7.03 -1.03 -2.85
C ALA A 92 8.24 -0.11 -2.68
N SER A 93 9.02 0.10 -3.74
CA SER A 93 10.24 0.91 -3.69
C SER A 93 9.94 2.37 -3.37
N GLY A 94 8.90 2.94 -3.97
CA GLY A 94 8.49 4.32 -3.66
C GLY A 94 8.05 4.50 -2.20
N ASN A 95 7.22 3.59 -1.68
CA ASN A 95 6.82 3.64 -0.27
C ASN A 95 7.98 3.39 0.70
N ASN A 96 8.92 2.51 0.33
CA ASN A 96 10.09 2.24 1.16
C ASN A 96 10.95 3.49 1.40
N ILE A 97 11.04 4.42 0.43
CA ILE A 97 11.74 5.70 0.61
C ILE A 97 11.15 6.46 1.80
N GLY A 98 9.83 6.56 1.88
CA GLY A 98 9.15 7.24 2.98
C GLY A 98 9.23 6.46 4.31
N ILE A 99 9.13 5.13 4.26
CA ILE A 99 9.24 4.27 5.43
C ILE A 99 10.67 4.34 6.01
N GLU A 100 11.72 4.28 5.18
CA GLU A 100 13.12 4.44 5.60
C GLU A 100 13.36 5.80 6.24
N PHE A 101 12.84 6.86 5.62
CA PHE A 101 12.92 8.20 6.19
C PHE A 101 12.31 8.24 7.60
N ALA A 102 11.11 7.67 7.77
CA ALA A 102 10.43 7.61 9.05
C ALA A 102 11.18 6.77 10.09
N LEU A 103 11.72 5.61 9.70
CA LEU A 103 12.51 4.74 10.57
C LEU A 103 13.78 5.42 11.11
N ASN A 104 14.38 6.33 10.34
CA ASN A 104 15.54 7.10 10.77
C ASN A 104 15.20 8.21 11.80
N GLN A 105 13.92 8.44 12.08
CA GLN A 105 13.50 9.39 13.11
C GLN A 105 13.35 8.67 14.46
N GLU A 106 14.06 9.13 15.48
CA GLU A 106 14.10 8.47 16.80
C GLU A 106 12.73 8.38 17.49
N ASN A 107 11.89 9.40 17.28
CA ASN A 107 10.56 9.50 17.87
C ASN A 107 9.46 8.77 17.10
N MET A 108 9.76 8.11 15.96
CA MET A 108 8.78 7.38 15.19
C MET A 108 8.20 6.21 15.98
N LYS A 109 6.89 6.15 16.09
CA LYS A 109 6.15 5.06 16.71
C LYS A 109 5.40 4.21 15.69
N TYR A 110 4.76 4.86 14.73
CA TYR A 110 3.99 4.24 13.66
C TYR A 110 4.28 4.90 12.31
N VAL A 111 4.14 4.12 11.25
CA VAL A 111 4.10 4.60 9.86
C VAL A 111 2.76 4.24 9.25
N TRP A 112 2.05 5.19 8.66
CA TRP A 112 0.83 4.98 7.92
C TRP A 112 1.09 5.18 6.42
N VAL A 113 1.12 4.09 5.67
CA VAL A 113 1.21 4.13 4.20
C VAL A 113 -0.18 4.29 3.63
N LEU A 114 -0.37 5.32 2.81
CA LEU A 114 -1.62 5.65 2.14
C LEU A 114 -1.41 5.82 0.63
N ASN A 115 -2.33 5.32 -0.16
CA ASN A 115 -2.39 5.70 -1.57
C ASN A 115 -2.77 7.18 -1.71
N ASN A 116 -2.23 7.84 -2.71
CA ASN A 116 -2.51 9.25 -2.98
C ASN A 116 -3.94 9.51 -3.49
N ASP A 117 -4.63 8.50 -4.02
CA ASP A 117 -6.02 8.55 -4.46
C ASP A 117 -7.03 8.22 -3.34
N THR A 118 -6.64 8.52 -2.09
CA THR A 118 -7.49 8.36 -0.90
C THR A 118 -7.80 9.71 -0.26
N GLU A 119 -8.96 9.77 0.41
CA GLU A 119 -9.29 10.78 1.42
C GLU A 119 -9.60 10.07 2.73
N VAL A 120 -9.27 10.68 3.87
CA VAL A 120 -9.45 10.04 5.18
C VAL A 120 -10.52 10.76 6.00
N ASP A 121 -11.25 10.01 6.82
CA ASP A 121 -12.09 10.59 7.86
C ASP A 121 -11.19 11.23 8.94
N LYS A 122 -11.64 12.34 9.53
CA LYS A 122 -10.88 13.09 10.54
C LYS A 122 -10.51 12.28 11.78
N GLU A 123 -11.27 11.23 12.12
CA GLU A 123 -11.01 10.33 13.26
C GLU A 123 -10.22 9.08 12.84
N ALA A 124 -9.95 8.89 11.55
CA ALA A 124 -9.35 7.64 11.04
C ALA A 124 -8.02 7.30 11.74
N LEU A 125 -7.14 8.29 11.92
CA LEU A 125 -5.84 8.10 12.58
C LEU A 125 -5.99 7.85 14.08
N THR A 126 -6.93 8.53 14.75
CA THR A 126 -7.25 8.32 16.19
C THR A 126 -7.63 6.86 16.45
N HIS A 127 -8.48 6.30 15.60
CA HIS A 127 -8.93 4.91 15.70
C HIS A 127 -7.78 3.91 15.47
N LEU A 128 -6.92 4.14 14.46
CA LEU A 128 -5.75 3.28 14.20
C LEU A 128 -4.77 3.27 15.38
N ILE A 129 -4.47 4.46 15.94
CA ILE A 129 -3.59 4.59 17.11
C ILE A 129 -4.18 3.83 18.28
N SER A 130 -5.46 4.05 18.61
CA SER A 130 -6.14 3.39 19.71
C SER A 130 -6.11 1.86 19.56
N LYS A 131 -6.40 1.34 18.37
CA LYS A 131 -6.37 -0.09 18.07
C LYS A 131 -4.97 -0.69 18.30
N CYS A 132 -3.93 -0.09 17.73
CA CYS A 132 -2.55 -0.60 17.87
C CYS A 132 -1.96 -0.35 19.26
N ASP A 133 -2.43 0.65 19.99
CA ASP A 133 -2.01 0.88 21.37
C ASP A 133 -2.66 -0.11 22.34
N SER A 134 -3.86 -0.60 22.05
CA SER A 134 -4.57 -1.61 22.87
C SER A 134 -4.00 -3.03 22.72
N ASP A 135 -3.41 -3.38 21.57
CA ASP A 135 -2.75 -4.67 21.36
C ASP A 135 -1.41 -4.49 20.63
N LYS A 136 -0.31 -4.53 21.38
CA LYS A 136 1.05 -4.35 20.83
C LYS A 136 1.52 -5.50 19.93
N SER A 137 0.82 -6.62 19.91
CA SER A 137 1.12 -7.73 18.98
C SER A 137 0.68 -7.41 17.55
N ILE A 138 -0.13 -6.38 17.31
CA ILE A 138 -0.52 -5.91 15.98
C ILE A 138 0.69 -5.24 15.33
N GLY A 139 1.26 -5.91 14.33
CA GLY A 139 2.36 -5.34 13.54
C GLY A 139 1.89 -4.45 12.40
N ILE A 140 0.77 -4.82 11.76
CA ILE A 140 0.19 -4.13 10.62
C ILE A 140 -1.32 -4.03 10.84
N CYS A 141 -1.88 -2.81 10.80
CA CYS A 141 -3.31 -2.55 10.93
C CYS A 141 -3.86 -1.92 9.64
N GLY A 142 -5.04 -2.35 9.22
CA GLY A 142 -5.77 -1.81 8.07
C GLY A 142 -6.99 -1.00 8.47
N SER A 143 -7.31 0.00 7.67
CA SER A 143 -8.56 0.77 7.77
C SER A 143 -9.69 0.08 7.00
N ARG A 144 -10.94 0.49 7.26
CA ARG A 144 -12.08 0.21 6.38
C ARG A 144 -11.95 1.06 5.13
N LEU A 145 -11.74 0.42 3.99
CA LEU A 145 -11.79 1.11 2.71
C LEU A 145 -13.23 1.26 2.24
N VAL A 146 -13.60 2.47 1.84
CA VAL A 146 -14.92 2.88 1.35
C VAL A 146 -14.76 3.39 -0.07
N TYR A 147 -15.73 3.12 -0.94
CA TYR A 147 -15.71 3.68 -2.28
C TYR A 147 -15.85 5.21 -2.23
N PHE A 148 -14.94 5.92 -2.87
CA PHE A 148 -14.98 7.38 -2.91
C PHE A 148 -16.27 7.92 -3.55
N ALA A 149 -16.70 7.28 -4.65
CA ALA A 149 -17.89 7.67 -5.40
C ALA A 149 -19.22 7.25 -4.72
N ASP A 150 -19.16 6.30 -3.78
CA ASP A 150 -20.32 5.80 -3.02
C ASP A 150 -19.89 5.55 -1.57
N ARG A 151 -19.97 6.60 -0.76
CA ARG A 151 -19.52 6.58 0.65
C ARG A 151 -20.37 5.73 1.58
N GLU A 152 -21.46 5.16 1.10
CA GLU A 152 -22.28 4.19 1.86
C GLU A 152 -21.81 2.75 1.66
N MET A 153 -20.97 2.51 0.64
CA MET A 153 -20.54 1.18 0.25
C MET A 153 -19.06 0.95 0.53
N GLN A 154 -18.73 -0.12 1.27
CA GLN A 154 -17.33 -0.43 1.55
C GLN A 154 -16.66 -1.21 0.41
N GLN A 155 -15.38 -0.90 0.20
CA GLN A 155 -14.50 -1.60 -0.72
C GLN A 155 -13.88 -2.86 -0.09
N GLY A 156 -13.67 -2.85 1.22
CA GLY A 156 -13.18 -4.01 1.97
C GLY A 156 -12.56 -3.70 3.33
N LEU A 157 -12.37 -4.78 4.07
CA LEU A 157 -11.73 -4.83 5.39
C LEU A 157 -10.59 -5.86 5.33
N GLY A 158 -9.47 -5.51 4.67
CA GLY A 158 -8.41 -6.47 4.39
C GLY A 158 -8.77 -7.42 3.24
N GLY A 159 -8.01 -8.49 3.05
CA GLY A 159 -8.21 -9.42 1.97
C GLY A 159 -7.86 -10.86 2.30
N VAL A 160 -8.42 -11.77 1.50
CA VAL A 160 -8.16 -13.21 1.58
C VAL A 160 -7.43 -13.70 0.34
N HIS A 161 -6.56 -14.68 0.53
CA HIS A 161 -5.70 -15.24 -0.51
C HIS A 161 -6.00 -16.73 -0.74
N ASN A 162 -6.34 -17.06 -1.96
CA ASN A 162 -6.46 -18.45 -2.39
C ASN A 162 -5.09 -19.01 -2.79
N LYS A 163 -4.50 -19.85 -1.95
CA LYS A 163 -3.16 -20.43 -2.16
C LYS A 163 -3.07 -21.32 -3.40
N TRP A 164 -4.18 -22.00 -3.79
CA TRP A 164 -4.21 -22.93 -4.92
C TRP A 164 -4.14 -22.24 -6.28
N LEU A 165 -4.76 -21.06 -6.38
CA LEU A 165 -4.86 -20.29 -7.62
C LEU A 165 -4.04 -19.00 -7.56
N CYS A 166 -3.51 -18.67 -6.40
CA CYS A 166 -2.86 -17.41 -6.10
C CYS A 166 -3.71 -16.20 -6.56
N THR A 167 -4.96 -16.17 -6.10
CA THR A 167 -5.89 -15.07 -6.34
C THR A 167 -6.26 -14.41 -5.02
N THR A 168 -6.52 -13.12 -5.06
CA THR A 168 -6.91 -12.32 -3.90
C THR A 168 -8.33 -11.79 -4.05
N LYS A 169 -9.01 -11.58 -2.93
CA LYS A 169 -10.33 -10.97 -2.87
C LYS A 169 -10.42 -10.10 -1.62
N ASN A 170 -10.96 -8.89 -1.75
CA ASN A 170 -11.23 -8.04 -0.60
C ASN A 170 -12.32 -8.67 0.29
N TYR A 171 -12.04 -8.71 1.59
CA TYR A 171 -12.98 -9.25 2.58
C TYR A 171 -14.13 -8.28 2.78
N GLU A 172 -15.38 -8.81 2.85
CA GLU A 172 -16.61 -8.01 3.04
C GLU A 172 -16.83 -6.89 1.99
N MET A 173 -16.30 -7.03 0.78
CA MET A 173 -16.49 -6.10 -0.32
C MET A 173 -17.97 -5.95 -0.70
N GLY A 174 -18.43 -4.72 -0.96
CA GLY A 174 -19.79 -4.42 -1.40
C GLY A 174 -20.83 -4.47 -0.28
N ARG A 175 -20.43 -4.36 0.98
CA ARG A 175 -21.32 -4.21 2.13
C ARG A 175 -21.51 -2.75 2.49
N LEU A 176 -22.63 -2.42 3.15
CA LEU A 176 -22.87 -1.08 3.64
C LEU A 176 -21.91 -0.70 4.76
N VAL A 177 -21.45 0.55 4.76
CA VAL A 177 -20.57 1.11 5.82
C VAL A 177 -21.26 1.10 7.19
N SER A 178 -22.59 1.18 7.23
CA SER A 178 -23.36 1.08 8.47
C SER A 178 -23.31 -0.29 9.16
N LYS A 179 -22.87 -1.35 8.45
CA LYS A 179 -22.68 -2.67 9.03
C LYS A 179 -21.59 -2.62 10.11
N LYS A 180 -21.92 -3.08 11.31
CA LYS A 180 -20.97 -3.22 12.42
C LYS A 180 -20.22 -4.55 12.32
N TYR A 181 -18.97 -4.53 12.77
CA TYR A 181 -18.09 -5.68 12.72
C TYR A 181 -17.43 -5.91 14.08
N ASP A 182 -17.08 -7.15 14.33
CA ASP A 182 -16.11 -7.53 15.34
C ASP A 182 -14.73 -7.55 14.64
N ASP A 183 -13.91 -6.56 14.93
CA ASP A 183 -12.60 -6.38 14.31
C ASP A 183 -11.63 -7.55 14.63
N GLU A 184 -11.81 -8.24 15.76
CA GLU A 184 -11.01 -9.41 16.12
C GLU A 184 -11.34 -10.60 15.21
N VAL A 185 -12.62 -10.83 14.95
CA VAL A 185 -13.07 -11.89 14.03
C VAL A 185 -12.50 -11.63 12.63
N ILE A 186 -12.64 -10.40 12.11
CA ILE A 186 -12.13 -10.07 10.78
C ILE A 186 -10.62 -10.21 10.72
N SER A 187 -9.90 -9.73 11.75
CA SER A 187 -8.43 -9.80 11.80
C SER A 187 -7.91 -11.24 11.73
N ASN A 188 -8.69 -12.22 12.25
CA ASN A 188 -8.34 -13.63 12.16
C ASN A 188 -8.68 -14.25 10.79
N ASP A 189 -9.68 -13.71 10.09
CA ASP A 189 -10.16 -14.25 8.80
C ASP A 189 -9.36 -13.76 7.59
N ILE A 190 -8.60 -12.66 7.72
CA ILE A 190 -7.86 -12.08 6.61
C ILE A 190 -6.44 -12.64 6.49
N ASP A 191 -5.94 -12.65 5.26
CA ASP A 191 -4.55 -13.02 4.96
C ASP A 191 -3.63 -11.80 4.85
N TYR A 192 -4.16 -10.64 4.44
CA TYR A 192 -3.39 -9.42 4.25
C TYR A 192 -4.21 -8.14 4.45
N ILE A 193 -3.51 -7.04 4.70
CA ILE A 193 -4.06 -5.69 4.73
C ILE A 193 -4.00 -5.10 3.32
N ILE A 194 -5.07 -4.42 2.87
CA ILE A 194 -5.10 -3.81 1.53
C ILE A 194 -4.10 -2.65 1.46
N GLY A 195 -3.28 -2.63 0.43
CA GLY A 195 -2.19 -1.67 0.25
C GLY A 195 -2.59 -0.20 0.31
N ALA A 196 -3.84 0.13 -0.03
CA ALA A 196 -4.31 1.52 -0.02
C ALA A 196 -4.27 2.20 1.37
N SER A 197 -4.25 1.42 2.48
CA SER A 197 -4.12 1.93 3.84
C SER A 197 -3.48 0.87 4.74
N MET A 198 -2.20 1.03 5.04
CA MET A 198 -1.42 0.12 5.89
C MET A 198 -0.74 0.89 7.01
N PHE A 199 -1.10 0.58 8.25
CA PHE A 199 -0.55 1.21 9.45
C PHE A 199 0.40 0.25 10.15
N PHE A 200 1.69 0.57 10.17
CA PHE A 200 2.78 -0.27 10.66
C PHE A 200 3.27 0.19 12.03
N SER A 201 3.51 -0.75 12.93
CA SER A 201 4.30 -0.46 14.13
C SER A 201 5.79 -0.40 13.79
N ARG A 202 6.55 0.40 14.56
CA ARG A 202 8.01 0.46 14.44
C ARG A 202 8.65 -0.92 14.60
N GLU A 203 8.26 -1.63 15.64
CA GLU A 203 8.79 -2.95 15.96
C GLU A 203 8.60 -3.95 14.81
N CYS A 204 7.42 -3.89 14.15
CA CYS A 204 7.16 -4.73 12.98
C CYS A 204 8.12 -4.40 11.83
N LEU A 205 8.28 -3.13 11.49
CA LEU A 205 9.17 -2.71 10.40
C LEU A 205 10.65 -3.05 10.69
N GLU A 206 11.10 -2.88 11.93
CA GLU A 206 12.47 -3.24 12.34
C GLU A 206 12.72 -4.76 12.33
N THR A 207 11.70 -5.56 12.64
CA THR A 207 11.81 -7.03 12.73
C THR A 207 11.60 -7.72 11.39
N VAL A 208 10.63 -7.25 10.60
CA VAL A 208 10.19 -7.87 9.34
C VAL A 208 10.94 -7.28 8.15
N GLY A 209 11.39 -6.03 8.27
CA GLY A 209 11.97 -5.25 7.19
C GLY A 209 10.92 -4.57 6.32
N LEU A 210 11.40 -3.92 5.26
CA LEU A 210 10.61 -3.12 4.34
C LEU A 210 9.75 -3.97 3.39
N MET A 211 8.92 -3.32 2.58
CA MET A 211 8.21 -3.97 1.47
C MET A 211 9.21 -4.54 0.47
N ASN A 212 8.91 -5.71 -0.10
CA ASN A 212 9.79 -6.34 -1.05
C ASN A 212 9.69 -5.69 -2.43
N GLU A 213 10.76 -5.08 -2.89
CA GLU A 213 10.84 -4.33 -4.15
C GLU A 213 10.89 -5.19 -5.42
N GLU A 214 10.98 -6.52 -5.29
CA GLU A 214 10.84 -7.44 -6.43
C GLU A 214 9.44 -7.35 -7.07
N TYR A 215 8.44 -6.95 -6.26
CA TYR A 215 7.11 -6.64 -6.74
C TYR A 215 7.06 -5.18 -7.20
N PHE A 216 7.02 -4.97 -8.50
CA PHE A 216 6.84 -3.61 -9.02
C PHE A 216 5.46 -3.05 -8.67
N LEU A 217 4.43 -3.92 -8.73
CA LEU A 217 3.03 -3.59 -8.43
C LEU A 217 2.24 -4.87 -8.14
N TYR A 218 1.43 -4.88 -7.09
CA TYR A 218 0.61 -5.97 -6.56
C TYR A 218 1.41 -7.11 -5.90
N TYR A 219 0.85 -7.64 -4.82
CA TYR A 219 1.36 -8.71 -3.95
C TYR A 219 2.45 -8.28 -2.94
N GLU A 220 3.00 -7.07 -3.02
CA GLU A 220 3.90 -6.54 -2.00
C GLU A 220 3.23 -6.45 -0.63
N GLU A 221 1.94 -6.08 -0.59
CA GLU A 221 1.12 -6.05 0.63
C GLU A 221 0.89 -7.44 1.22
N LEU A 222 0.65 -8.44 0.36
CA LEU A 222 0.53 -9.83 0.80
C LEU A 222 1.87 -10.38 1.32
N ASP A 223 2.97 -10.09 0.64
CA ASP A 223 4.33 -10.50 1.04
C ASP A 223 4.67 -9.99 2.44
N ILE A 224 4.53 -8.69 2.68
CA ILE A 224 4.88 -8.12 3.99
C ILE A 224 3.96 -8.63 5.11
N CYS A 225 2.67 -8.85 4.84
CA CYS A 225 1.74 -9.43 5.80
C CYS A 225 2.10 -10.89 6.13
N LEU A 226 2.50 -11.68 5.15
CA LEU A 226 2.95 -13.07 5.37
C LEU A 226 4.25 -13.12 6.18
N ARG A 227 5.20 -12.22 5.89
CA ARG A 227 6.44 -12.10 6.67
C ARG A 227 6.17 -11.65 8.11
N ALA A 228 5.25 -10.71 8.32
CA ALA A 228 4.84 -10.27 9.65
C ALA A 228 4.22 -11.42 10.46
N LYS A 229 3.28 -12.17 9.87
CA LYS A 229 2.70 -13.38 10.50
C LYS A 229 3.78 -14.43 10.84
N ALA A 230 4.77 -14.64 9.96
CA ALA A 230 5.88 -15.57 10.22
C ALA A 230 6.79 -15.14 11.37
N LYS A 231 6.77 -13.87 11.75
CA LYS A 231 7.46 -13.28 12.91
C LYS A 231 6.53 -13.10 14.13
N ASN A 232 5.38 -13.76 14.14
CA ASN A 232 4.37 -13.75 15.20
C ASN A 232 3.67 -12.40 15.43
N PHE A 233 3.73 -11.47 14.48
CA PHE A 233 2.88 -10.29 14.50
C PHE A 233 1.46 -10.64 14.03
N LYS A 234 0.46 -10.03 14.67
CA LYS A 234 -0.92 -10.06 14.21
C LYS A 234 -1.15 -9.01 13.11
N LEU A 235 -2.09 -9.32 12.23
CA LEU A 235 -2.75 -8.30 11.41
C LEU A 235 -3.97 -7.79 12.19
N GLY A 236 -4.14 -6.47 12.22
CA GLY A 236 -5.30 -5.84 12.82
C GLY A 236 -6.21 -5.21 11.75
N ILE A 237 -7.50 -5.18 12.00
CA ILE A 237 -8.45 -4.33 11.29
C ILE A 237 -9.02 -3.32 12.27
N CYS A 238 -9.18 -2.10 11.79
CA CYS A 238 -9.88 -1.03 12.48
C CYS A 238 -11.06 -0.56 11.62
N SER A 239 -12.26 -1.14 11.87
CA SER A 239 -13.44 -0.86 11.05
C SER A 239 -14.02 0.55 11.27
N GLU A 240 -13.62 1.24 12.33
CA GLU A 240 -13.97 2.64 12.59
C GLU A 240 -13.05 3.64 11.89
N SER A 241 -11.86 3.21 11.46
CA SER A 241 -10.96 4.02 10.64
C SER A 241 -11.43 4.02 9.19
N LEU A 242 -12.08 5.09 8.73
CA LEU A 242 -12.62 5.18 7.38
C LEU A 242 -11.63 5.86 6.43
N VAL A 243 -11.35 5.20 5.31
CA VAL A 243 -10.53 5.72 4.21
C VAL A 243 -11.30 5.59 2.90
N TYR A 244 -11.60 6.71 2.27
CA TYR A 244 -12.34 6.81 1.00
C TYR A 244 -11.36 6.70 -0.15
N HIS A 245 -11.46 5.63 -0.95
CA HIS A 245 -10.49 5.30 -1.99
C HIS A 245 -11.12 5.36 -3.39
N LYS A 246 -10.46 6.07 -4.31
CA LYS A 246 -10.83 6.15 -5.72
C LYS A 246 -10.32 4.90 -6.43
N ILE A 247 -11.20 4.13 -7.05
CA ILE A 247 -10.78 2.96 -7.82
C ILE A 247 -10.33 3.41 -9.21
N GLY A 248 -9.13 3.01 -9.60
CA GLY A 248 -8.67 3.08 -10.98
C GLY A 248 -8.12 4.43 -11.43
N ALA A 249 -7.86 5.37 -10.52
CA ALA A 249 -7.19 6.63 -10.86
C ALA A 249 -5.82 6.38 -11.52
N SER A 250 -5.08 5.38 -11.04
CA SER A 250 -3.75 5.02 -11.58
C SER A 250 -3.79 3.98 -12.73
N THR A 251 -4.98 3.50 -13.15
CA THR A 251 -5.10 2.39 -14.11
C THR A 251 -6.04 2.65 -15.28
N ASP A 252 -6.42 3.94 -15.56
CA ASP A 252 -7.30 4.34 -16.70
C ASP A 252 -8.55 3.45 -16.89
N GLY A 253 -9.24 3.06 -15.80
CA GLY A 253 -10.45 2.25 -15.84
C GLY A 253 -10.25 0.79 -16.30
N GLY A 254 -9.03 0.36 -16.56
CA GLY A 254 -8.63 -1.00 -16.87
C GLY A 254 -7.19 -1.26 -16.44
N LYS A 255 -6.82 -2.49 -16.07
CA LYS A 255 -5.41 -2.79 -15.77
C LYS A 255 -4.54 -2.42 -16.96
N SER A 256 -3.62 -1.48 -16.75
CA SER A 256 -2.59 -1.18 -17.75
C SER A 256 -1.86 -2.47 -18.14
N MET A 257 -1.23 -2.50 -19.31
CA MET A 257 -0.53 -3.69 -19.77
C MET A 257 0.60 -4.10 -18.81
N MET A 258 1.23 -3.14 -18.13
CA MET A 258 2.25 -3.37 -17.11
C MET A 258 1.63 -3.98 -15.84
N ALA A 259 0.55 -3.41 -15.34
CA ALA A 259 -0.17 -3.90 -14.16
C ALA A 259 -0.68 -5.34 -14.35
N ASP A 260 -1.16 -5.65 -15.55
CA ASP A 260 -1.58 -7.00 -15.93
C ASP A 260 -0.40 -7.99 -15.92
N LEU A 261 0.74 -7.61 -16.48
CA LEU A 261 1.97 -8.43 -16.49
C LEU A 261 2.49 -8.68 -15.07
N CYS A 262 2.57 -7.62 -14.24
CA CYS A 262 2.96 -7.71 -12.84
C CYS A 262 2.04 -8.68 -12.07
N SER A 263 0.72 -8.55 -12.25
CA SER A 263 -0.25 -9.43 -11.59
C SER A 263 -0.02 -10.91 -11.90
N ILE A 264 0.38 -11.26 -13.12
CA ILE A 264 0.65 -12.67 -13.51
C ILE A 264 1.99 -13.14 -12.99
N LYS A 265 3.05 -12.34 -13.19
CA LYS A 265 4.40 -12.67 -12.73
C LYS A 265 4.40 -12.87 -11.22
N ASN A 266 3.79 -11.95 -10.49
CA ASN A 266 3.82 -11.92 -9.03
C ASN A 266 3.04 -13.09 -8.41
N ARG A 267 2.05 -13.67 -9.09
CA ARG A 267 1.44 -14.95 -8.66
C ARG A 267 2.49 -16.05 -8.54
N LEU A 268 3.39 -16.16 -9.50
CA LEU A 268 4.44 -17.17 -9.47
C LEU A 268 5.50 -16.85 -8.41
N VAL A 269 5.90 -15.58 -8.28
CA VAL A 269 6.88 -15.12 -7.29
C VAL A 269 6.39 -15.41 -5.86
N ILE A 270 5.19 -14.96 -5.51
CA ILE A 270 4.66 -15.15 -4.16
C ILE A 270 4.41 -16.62 -3.84
N THR A 271 3.93 -17.40 -4.84
CA THR A 271 3.70 -18.83 -4.66
C THR A 271 5.01 -19.58 -4.46
N GLU A 272 6.04 -19.28 -5.24
CA GLU A 272 7.35 -19.90 -5.07
C GLU A 272 7.94 -19.61 -3.69
N ARG A 273 7.79 -18.36 -3.20
CA ARG A 273 8.36 -17.91 -1.95
C ARG A 273 7.65 -18.51 -0.72
N PHE A 274 6.32 -18.49 -0.68
CA PHE A 274 5.57 -18.85 0.53
C PHE A 274 4.82 -20.17 0.43
N TYR A 275 4.51 -20.64 -0.78
CA TYR A 275 3.64 -21.77 -1.03
C TYR A 275 4.16 -22.68 -2.16
N PRO A 276 5.44 -23.11 -2.15
CA PRO A 276 6.05 -23.82 -3.27
C PRO A 276 5.34 -25.14 -3.64
N GLN A 277 4.60 -25.74 -2.70
CA GLN A 277 3.78 -26.94 -2.93
C GLN A 277 2.60 -26.68 -3.88
N TYR A 278 2.12 -25.43 -3.99
CA TYR A 278 1.02 -25.04 -4.89
C TYR A 278 1.52 -24.44 -6.22
N TYR A 279 2.84 -24.44 -6.48
CA TYR A 279 3.39 -23.82 -7.68
C TYR A 279 2.78 -24.34 -8.97
N TRP A 280 2.63 -25.65 -9.10
CA TRP A 280 2.11 -26.26 -10.31
C TRP A 280 0.61 -26.00 -10.51
N THR A 281 -0.18 -25.93 -9.44
CA THR A 281 -1.60 -25.58 -9.56
C THR A 281 -1.79 -24.13 -10.00
N VAL A 282 -0.99 -23.20 -9.45
CA VAL A 282 -0.98 -21.81 -9.85
C VAL A 282 -0.52 -21.67 -11.30
N TRP A 283 0.59 -22.32 -11.68
CA TRP A 283 1.10 -22.29 -13.04
C TRP A 283 0.09 -22.81 -14.06
N LEU A 284 -0.55 -23.97 -13.78
CA LEU A 284 -1.61 -24.53 -14.63
C LEU A 284 -2.83 -23.61 -14.72
N SER A 285 -3.21 -22.92 -13.63
CA SER A 285 -4.33 -21.97 -13.62
C SER A 285 -4.14 -20.80 -14.61
N LEU A 286 -2.89 -20.44 -14.90
CA LEU A 286 -2.60 -19.38 -15.88
C LEU A 286 -2.96 -19.75 -17.32
N PHE A 287 -3.07 -21.04 -17.67
CA PHE A 287 -3.65 -21.42 -18.96
C PHE A 287 -5.12 -21.02 -19.09
N VAL A 288 -5.89 -21.14 -18.01
CA VAL A 288 -7.28 -20.66 -17.98
C VAL A 288 -7.33 -19.14 -18.16
N VAL A 289 -6.39 -18.41 -17.54
CA VAL A 289 -6.26 -16.96 -17.71
C VAL A 289 -5.93 -16.64 -19.19
N ALA A 290 -4.95 -17.32 -19.78
CA ALA A 290 -4.57 -17.13 -21.19
C ALA A 290 -5.73 -17.44 -22.13
N PHE A 291 -6.44 -18.56 -21.91
CA PHE A 291 -7.62 -18.96 -22.69
C PHE A 291 -8.75 -17.92 -22.63
N ASN A 292 -9.08 -17.44 -21.42
CA ASN A 292 -10.12 -16.41 -21.25
C ASN A 292 -9.76 -15.10 -21.96
N ARG A 293 -8.47 -14.74 -22.04
CA ARG A 293 -8.00 -13.57 -22.80
C ARG A 293 -8.16 -13.79 -24.31
N ALA A 294 -7.82 -14.99 -24.81
CA ALA A 294 -8.06 -15.34 -26.20
C ALA A 294 -9.55 -15.21 -26.58
N ARG A 295 -10.45 -15.71 -25.72
CA ARG A 295 -11.91 -15.59 -25.92
C ARG A 295 -12.41 -14.16 -25.98
N ARG A 296 -11.72 -13.23 -25.30
CA ARG A 296 -12.04 -11.77 -25.30
C ARG A 296 -11.34 -11.03 -26.43
N GLY A 297 -10.57 -11.70 -27.29
CA GLY A 297 -9.79 -11.06 -28.34
C GLY A 297 -8.51 -10.37 -27.85
N GLU A 298 -8.13 -10.52 -26.58
CA GLU A 298 -6.97 -9.89 -25.95
C GLU A 298 -5.66 -10.68 -26.24
N PHE A 299 -5.37 -10.95 -27.51
CA PHE A 299 -4.26 -11.82 -27.93
C PHE A 299 -2.89 -11.36 -27.43
N ASN A 300 -2.66 -10.04 -27.32
CA ASN A 300 -1.39 -9.51 -26.79
C ASN A 300 -1.22 -9.86 -25.29
N LYS A 301 -2.26 -9.72 -24.48
CA LYS A 301 -2.24 -10.11 -23.07
C LYS A 301 -2.09 -11.63 -22.93
N MET A 302 -2.75 -12.42 -23.79
CA MET A 302 -2.58 -13.88 -23.83
C MET A 302 -1.12 -14.27 -24.10
N LYS A 303 -0.51 -13.75 -25.18
CA LYS A 303 0.90 -14.03 -25.52
C LYS A 303 1.86 -13.69 -24.37
N ARG A 304 1.65 -12.56 -23.71
CA ARG A 304 2.47 -12.16 -22.53
C ARG A 304 2.28 -13.10 -21.35
N CYS A 305 1.05 -13.54 -21.08
CA CYS A 305 0.79 -14.53 -20.03
C CYS A 305 1.58 -15.81 -20.31
N LEU A 306 1.49 -16.37 -21.51
CA LEU A 306 2.25 -17.56 -21.90
C LEU A 306 3.76 -17.32 -21.82
N ASN A 307 4.23 -16.15 -22.25
CA ASN A 307 5.65 -15.81 -22.15
C ASN A 307 6.14 -15.81 -20.69
N VAL A 308 5.38 -15.23 -19.74
CA VAL A 308 5.71 -15.30 -18.33
C VAL A 308 5.74 -16.75 -17.86
N MET A 309 4.72 -17.55 -18.18
CA MET A 309 4.65 -18.95 -17.73
C MET A 309 5.86 -19.79 -18.15
N PHE A 310 6.34 -19.64 -19.38
CA PHE A 310 7.42 -20.47 -19.91
C PHE A 310 8.82 -19.91 -19.66
N ASN A 311 8.95 -18.60 -19.46
CA ASN A 311 10.26 -17.96 -19.22
C ASN A 311 10.50 -17.59 -17.75
N PHE A 312 9.54 -17.85 -16.86
CA PHE A 312 9.74 -17.63 -15.41
C PHE A 312 10.80 -18.60 -14.88
N LYS A 313 11.94 -18.04 -14.44
CA LYS A 313 13.02 -18.82 -13.83
C LYS A 313 12.72 -19.01 -12.34
N ARG A 314 12.46 -20.25 -11.94
CA ARG A 314 12.33 -20.59 -10.52
C ARG A 314 13.68 -20.44 -9.81
N ASN A 315 13.69 -19.69 -8.73
CA ASN A 315 14.84 -19.63 -7.82
C ASN A 315 14.83 -20.87 -6.92
N LYS A 316 15.46 -21.96 -7.38
CA LYS A 316 15.62 -23.19 -6.59
C LYS A 316 16.59 -22.90 -5.45
N GLY A 317 16.14 -22.35 -4.32
CA GLY A 317 17.01 -22.25 -3.15
C GLY A 317 16.78 -21.16 -2.12
N SER A 318 15.93 -20.17 -2.33
CA SER A 318 15.62 -19.21 -1.26
C SER A 318 14.52 -19.75 -0.35
N LYS A 319 14.90 -20.51 0.68
CA LYS A 319 14.04 -20.72 1.83
C LYS A 319 13.95 -19.40 2.56
N CYS A 320 12.74 -18.86 2.72
CA CYS A 320 12.49 -17.79 3.69
C CYS A 320 12.84 -18.33 5.09
N HIS A 321 13.86 -17.77 5.69
CA HIS A 321 14.18 -17.96 7.11
C HIS A 321 13.55 -16.83 7.91
#